data_a6203435169856e62de1a62994d22af5
#
_entry.id   a6203435169856e62de1a62994d22af5
#
_cell.length_a   1.000
_cell.length_b   1.000
_cell.length_c   1.000
_cell.angle_alpha   90.00
_cell.angle_beta   90.00
_cell.angle_gamma   90.00
#
_symmetry.space_group_name_H-M   'P 1'
#
loop_
_entity.id
_entity.type
_entity.pdbx_description
1 polymer ?
#
loop_
_entity_poly.entity_id
_entity_poly.type
_entity_poly.pdbx_seq_one_letter_code
_entity_poly.pdbx_strand_id
1 'polypeptide(L)'
;MKTTYKLLIFLLVNTTVYSPLLTGEGLGVRLSAQPLPQDYFRNPLNMDIGLSATFAEFRNGHFHAGIDMRTGGAVDQPVYAAADGYVARVSISPWGGGKILYIKHTNGYTSVYMHLNGYAGAIGKAVLKEHYAQQSYSISKIFAPGELPVKKGQLVAYSGNTGGSGGPHLHFEIRRGGAADLHTHSTTINPLLFGLPYTDNIKPVIRGLRLYPEDGKAINIDATNSATVSGPFHLGIYATDAAEGSTAKNGVDRVEVYLDGTLFFCYTTELLPVDSSRMVNAIIDYPYFARTRQAYLLTRALPGAEGPWVPIRVGDGIFRLKPGSTHHIGVKVYDIKGNSAERTLTVTTNQNTQNTPNTQNTPNTHPVKYDQPFNFQFSIFNFQLKPHTLYADDQLDINVSNQTVTIAPTVNDIPPHLSYSLSIRGSLPGVPVDKTVVVRVTRKAGSAKYSAYKTTHNTSPKLGEGDRPSGGGGVCHTASVRDWGEFTLAADTTAPTVQPVNFSEGKPLKATTLKVKIGDNLAGVETYNCYLNGSWILAEFDGKTATLFIDTRGKLRTGHNEFRVKVTDGTGNTTQRIFSLSR
;
A
#
# COMPACT_ATOMS: atom_id res chain seq x y z
N MET A 1 -59.67 -12.35 -19.30
CA MET A 1 -58.53 -13.25 -19.03
C MET A 1 -57.29 -12.40 -18.79
N LYS A 2 -56.93 -12.20 -17.53
CA LYS A 2 -55.70 -11.49 -17.15
C LYS A 2 -54.68 -12.53 -16.69
N THR A 3 -53.63 -12.72 -17.48
CA THR A 3 -52.53 -13.65 -17.16
C THR A 3 -51.45 -12.89 -16.40
N THR A 4 -51.28 -13.22 -15.12
CA THR A 4 -50.30 -12.64 -14.22
C THR A 4 -49.02 -13.45 -14.33
N TYR A 5 -47.97 -12.88 -14.87
CA TYR A 5 -46.59 -13.45 -14.81
C TYR A 5 -45.99 -13.17 -13.45
N LYS A 6 -45.77 -14.23 -12.64
CA LYS A 6 -44.94 -14.19 -11.46
C LYS A 6 -43.46 -14.27 -11.90
N LEU A 7 -42.74 -13.19 -11.66
CA LEU A 7 -41.28 -13.13 -11.81
C LEU A 7 -40.63 -13.85 -10.61
N LEU A 8 -40.04 -14.99 -10.87
CA LEU A 8 -39.30 -15.76 -9.88
C LEU A 8 -37.85 -15.22 -9.86
N ILE A 9 -37.53 -14.39 -8.86
CA ILE A 9 -36.15 -13.93 -8.62
C ILE A 9 -35.44 -15.07 -7.91
N PHE A 10 -34.53 -15.75 -8.61
CA PHE A 10 -33.53 -16.64 -7.98
C PHE A 10 -32.45 -15.78 -7.33
N LEU A 11 -32.51 -15.65 -6.00
CA LEU A 11 -31.38 -15.23 -5.21
C LEU A 11 -30.38 -16.39 -5.22
N LEU A 12 -29.32 -16.27 -6.02
CA LEU A 12 -28.11 -17.10 -5.88
C LEU A 12 -27.37 -16.62 -4.63
N VAL A 13 -27.68 -17.21 -3.49
CA VAL A 13 -26.83 -17.14 -2.31
C VAL A 13 -25.59 -17.97 -2.63
N ASN A 14 -24.46 -17.32 -2.87
CA ASN A 14 -23.14 -17.96 -2.92
C ASN A 14 -22.81 -18.50 -1.53
N THR A 15 -23.29 -19.68 -1.21
CA THR A 15 -22.79 -20.45 -0.08
C THR A 15 -21.43 -21.01 -0.47
N THR A 16 -20.37 -20.41 0.04
CA THR A 16 -19.02 -20.99 -0.02
C THR A 16 -19.05 -22.28 0.80
N VAL A 17 -19.12 -23.41 0.13
CA VAL A 17 -19.04 -24.73 0.78
C VAL A 17 -17.59 -24.97 1.16
N TYR A 18 -17.31 -24.88 2.46
CA TYR A 18 -16.02 -25.30 3.02
C TYR A 18 -15.94 -26.83 2.95
N SER A 19 -15.01 -27.35 2.15
CA SER A 19 -14.70 -28.77 2.14
C SER A 19 -13.51 -29.03 3.08
N PRO A 20 -13.68 -29.73 4.21
CA PRO A 20 -12.56 -30.11 5.07
C PRO A 20 -11.80 -31.25 4.39
N LEU A 21 -10.54 -31.03 4.06
CA LEU A 21 -9.62 -32.11 3.71
C LEU A 21 -9.19 -32.82 5.00
N LEU A 22 -9.80 -33.98 5.26
CA LEU A 22 -9.38 -34.93 6.30
C LEU A 22 -8.09 -35.64 5.85
N THR A 23 -6.93 -35.08 6.18
CA THR A 23 -5.68 -35.83 6.29
C THR A 23 -4.99 -35.39 7.57
N GLY A 24 -4.60 -36.34 8.40
CA GLY A 24 -4.16 -36.21 9.79
C GLY A 24 -3.30 -34.99 10.09
N GLU A 25 -3.57 -34.41 11.27
CA GLU A 25 -2.92 -33.26 11.89
C GLU A 25 -3.29 -31.87 11.31
N GLY A 26 -4.38 -31.31 11.82
CA GLY A 26 -4.82 -29.92 11.61
C GLY A 26 -5.88 -29.78 10.51
N LEU A 27 -7.03 -29.23 10.86
CA LEU A 27 -8.09 -28.85 9.94
C LEU A 27 -7.58 -27.73 9.01
N GLY A 28 -7.02 -28.10 7.86
CA GLY A 28 -6.60 -27.16 6.82
C GLY A 28 -7.81 -26.50 6.16
N VAL A 29 -8.21 -25.33 6.62
CA VAL A 29 -9.23 -24.51 5.96
C VAL A 29 -8.59 -23.84 4.75
N ARG A 30 -8.91 -24.30 3.53
CA ARG A 30 -8.53 -23.61 2.28
C ARG A 30 -9.69 -22.78 1.76
N LEU A 31 -9.41 -21.51 1.41
CA LEU A 31 -10.40 -20.57 0.85
C LEU A 31 -10.71 -20.81 -0.62
N SER A 32 -9.88 -21.53 -1.35
CA SER A 32 -10.10 -21.82 -2.76
C SER A 32 -10.99 -23.06 -2.95
N ALA A 33 -12.18 -22.85 -3.48
CA ALA A 33 -13.13 -23.93 -3.82
C ALA A 33 -12.66 -24.84 -4.97
N GLN A 34 -11.63 -24.47 -5.72
CA GLN A 34 -11.03 -25.25 -6.79
C GLN A 34 -9.52 -25.40 -6.58
N PRO A 35 -8.96 -26.59 -6.90
CA PRO A 35 -7.52 -26.80 -6.80
C PRO A 35 -6.79 -25.86 -7.76
N LEU A 36 -5.73 -25.20 -7.26
CA LEU A 36 -4.88 -24.34 -8.07
C LEU A 36 -3.99 -25.20 -8.96
N PRO A 37 -3.72 -24.79 -10.22
CA PRO A 37 -2.88 -25.55 -11.13
C PRO A 37 -1.42 -25.57 -10.64
N GLN A 38 -0.88 -26.77 -10.34
CA GLN A 38 0.42 -26.92 -9.69
C GLN A 38 1.61 -26.74 -10.64
N ASP A 39 1.59 -27.27 -11.84
CA ASP A 39 2.73 -27.26 -12.77
C ASP A 39 2.59 -26.22 -13.90
N TYR A 40 1.60 -25.37 -13.82
CA TYR A 40 1.32 -24.40 -14.88
C TYR A 40 2.37 -23.28 -14.92
N PHE A 41 2.73 -22.73 -13.78
CA PHE A 41 3.73 -21.66 -13.68
C PHE A 41 5.11 -22.23 -13.39
N ARG A 42 6.13 -21.63 -14.00
CA ARG A 42 7.53 -21.86 -13.61
C ARG A 42 8.02 -20.72 -12.69
N ASN A 43 9.10 -20.99 -11.98
CA ASN A 43 9.89 -19.94 -11.34
C ASN A 43 10.34 -18.91 -12.40
N PRO A 44 10.05 -17.61 -12.25
CA PRO A 44 10.45 -16.57 -13.20
C PRO A 44 11.95 -16.29 -13.20
N LEU A 45 12.70 -16.77 -12.23
CA LEU A 45 14.17 -16.69 -12.18
C LEU A 45 14.79 -18.07 -12.43
N ASN A 46 16.01 -18.11 -12.96
CA ASN A 46 16.80 -19.35 -13.10
C ASN A 46 17.74 -19.53 -11.89
N MET A 47 17.21 -19.38 -10.69
CA MET A 47 17.89 -19.57 -9.41
C MET A 47 16.90 -20.10 -8.39
N ASP A 48 17.39 -20.66 -7.30
CA ASP A 48 16.52 -21.10 -6.20
C ASP A 48 15.71 -19.95 -5.62
N ILE A 49 14.48 -20.23 -5.23
CA ILE A 49 13.59 -19.23 -4.64
C ILE A 49 14.04 -18.96 -3.21
N GLY A 50 14.76 -17.86 -3.02
CA GLY A 50 15.02 -17.27 -1.71
C GLY A 50 14.11 -16.07 -1.52
N LEU A 51 13.40 -15.97 -0.40
CA LEU A 51 12.49 -14.87 -0.15
C LEU A 51 13.13 -13.78 0.72
N SER A 52 12.88 -12.53 0.37
CA SER A 52 13.12 -11.36 1.22
C SER A 52 11.83 -10.82 1.83
N ALA A 53 10.66 -11.20 1.28
CA ALA A 53 9.35 -10.98 1.86
C ALA A 53 8.33 -12.00 1.36
N THR A 54 7.38 -12.38 2.21
CA THR A 54 6.31 -13.33 1.93
C THR A 54 5.04 -12.63 1.46
N PHE A 55 4.09 -13.41 0.91
CA PHE A 55 2.77 -12.94 0.52
C PHE A 55 1.97 -12.48 1.74
N ALA A 56 1.16 -11.44 1.58
CA ALA A 56 0.31 -10.80 2.59
C ALA A 56 1.05 -10.33 3.87
N GLU A 57 2.37 -10.15 3.81
CA GLU A 57 3.14 -9.54 4.89
C GLU A 57 2.60 -8.14 5.23
N PHE A 58 2.51 -7.83 6.52
CA PHE A 58 1.99 -6.55 6.99
C PHE A 58 3.00 -5.42 6.76
N ARG A 59 2.63 -4.46 5.91
CA ARG A 59 3.41 -3.26 5.63
C ARG A 59 2.66 -2.01 6.06
N ASN A 60 3.35 -0.89 6.10
CA ASN A 60 2.72 0.38 6.44
C ASN A 60 1.67 0.76 5.38
N GLY A 61 0.39 0.63 5.75
CA GLY A 61 -0.74 1.01 4.92
C GLY A 61 -1.12 0.04 3.79
N HIS A 62 -0.52 -1.14 3.69
CA HIS A 62 -0.92 -2.17 2.71
C HIS A 62 -0.40 -3.57 3.07
N PHE A 63 -1.09 -4.60 2.59
CA PHE A 63 -0.54 -5.95 2.52
C PHE A 63 0.48 -6.06 1.38
N HIS A 64 1.47 -6.89 1.54
CA HIS A 64 2.38 -7.27 0.45
C HIS A 64 1.66 -8.20 -0.54
N ALA A 65 1.41 -7.74 -1.76
CA ALA A 65 0.53 -8.42 -2.72
C ALA A 65 1.19 -9.56 -3.51
N GLY A 66 2.45 -9.88 -3.26
CA GLY A 66 3.22 -10.91 -3.94
C GLY A 66 4.28 -11.55 -3.06
N ILE A 67 5.29 -12.12 -3.67
CA ILE A 67 6.53 -12.57 -3.03
C ILE A 67 7.70 -11.77 -3.56
N ASP A 68 8.64 -11.40 -2.68
CA ASP A 68 9.88 -10.73 -3.08
C ASP A 68 11.00 -11.76 -3.18
N MET A 69 11.37 -12.11 -4.42
CA MET A 69 12.37 -13.10 -4.74
C MET A 69 13.76 -12.46 -4.79
N ARG A 70 14.71 -12.99 -4.03
CA ARG A 70 16.10 -12.52 -3.99
C ARG A 70 16.80 -12.70 -5.32
N THR A 71 17.62 -11.74 -5.68
CA THR A 71 18.45 -11.74 -6.90
C THR A 71 19.95 -11.68 -6.58
N GLY A 72 20.35 -12.22 -5.42
CA GLY A 72 21.75 -12.18 -4.96
C GLY A 72 22.27 -10.77 -4.65
N GLY A 73 21.37 -9.80 -4.38
CA GLY A 73 21.75 -8.39 -4.15
C GLY A 73 22.13 -7.64 -5.43
N ALA A 74 21.93 -8.23 -6.61
CA ALA A 74 22.27 -7.66 -7.91
C ALA A 74 21.02 -7.31 -8.72
N VAL A 75 21.12 -6.27 -9.54
CA VAL A 75 20.17 -5.97 -10.62
C VAL A 75 20.54 -6.78 -11.87
N ASP A 76 19.70 -6.72 -12.91
CA ASP A 76 19.91 -7.31 -14.23
C ASP A 76 19.93 -8.85 -14.27
N GLN A 77 19.39 -9.53 -13.23
CA GLN A 77 19.14 -10.97 -13.36
C GLN A 77 18.04 -11.19 -14.40
N PRO A 78 18.21 -12.16 -15.33
CA PRO A 78 17.21 -12.48 -16.34
C PRO A 78 15.88 -12.89 -15.72
N VAL A 79 14.78 -12.30 -16.18
CA VAL A 79 13.40 -12.60 -15.76
C VAL A 79 12.66 -13.25 -16.93
N TYR A 80 12.06 -14.40 -16.67
CA TYR A 80 11.40 -15.22 -17.67
C TYR A 80 9.89 -15.26 -17.48
N ALA A 81 9.13 -15.38 -18.58
CA ALA A 81 7.69 -15.56 -18.52
C ALA A 81 7.34 -16.84 -17.75
N ALA A 82 6.50 -16.71 -16.73
CA ALA A 82 6.13 -17.86 -15.88
C ALA A 82 5.27 -18.90 -16.60
N ALA A 83 4.51 -18.51 -17.63
CA ALA A 83 3.71 -19.40 -18.48
C ALA A 83 3.47 -18.77 -19.86
N ASP A 84 2.90 -19.53 -20.80
CA ASP A 84 2.46 -19.03 -22.11
C ASP A 84 1.40 -17.94 -21.95
N GLY A 85 1.44 -16.92 -22.81
CA GLY A 85 0.49 -15.82 -22.77
C GLY A 85 0.86 -14.66 -23.68
N TYR A 86 0.47 -13.44 -23.30
CA TYR A 86 0.86 -12.21 -23.98
C TYR A 86 1.08 -11.09 -22.96
N VAL A 87 1.94 -10.15 -23.30
CA VAL A 87 2.11 -8.92 -22.51
C VAL A 87 0.83 -8.11 -22.62
N ALA A 88 0.08 -8.04 -21.53
CA ALA A 88 -1.20 -7.33 -21.51
C ALA A 88 -1.04 -5.88 -21.09
N ARG A 89 -0.05 -5.58 -20.23
CA ARG A 89 0.21 -4.20 -19.79
C ARG A 89 1.67 -4.01 -19.39
N VAL A 90 2.18 -2.81 -19.62
CA VAL A 90 3.38 -2.27 -18.97
C VAL A 90 3.00 -0.99 -18.25
N SER A 91 3.49 -0.83 -17.02
CA SER A 91 3.32 0.40 -16.23
C SER A 91 4.66 0.82 -15.66
N ILE A 92 5.04 2.08 -15.83
CA ILE A 92 6.31 2.63 -15.35
C ILE A 92 6.03 3.90 -14.56
N SER A 93 6.57 3.94 -13.34
CA SER A 93 6.49 5.07 -12.44
C SER A 93 7.78 5.17 -11.63
N PRO A 94 8.22 6.35 -11.20
CA PRO A 94 9.33 6.48 -10.24
C PRO A 94 8.96 5.98 -8.83
N TRP A 95 7.70 5.64 -8.59
CA TRP A 95 7.14 5.24 -7.29
C TRP A 95 6.48 3.86 -7.36
N GLY A 96 6.09 3.33 -6.19
CA GLY A 96 5.36 2.06 -6.09
C GLY A 96 6.14 0.89 -6.71
N GLY A 97 5.53 0.14 -7.61
CA GLY A 97 6.16 -1.02 -8.27
C GLY A 97 7.25 -0.69 -9.29
N GLY A 98 7.54 0.59 -9.56
CA GLY A 98 8.58 0.98 -10.50
C GLY A 98 8.25 0.63 -11.95
N LYS A 99 9.13 -0.14 -12.60
CA LYS A 99 8.88 -0.74 -13.92
C LYS A 99 8.18 -2.07 -13.72
N ILE A 100 6.94 -2.19 -14.24
CA ILE A 100 6.04 -3.32 -14.04
C ILE A 100 5.67 -3.96 -15.38
N LEU A 101 5.67 -5.29 -15.42
CA LEU A 101 5.21 -6.09 -16.55
C LEU A 101 4.04 -6.98 -16.13
N TYR A 102 2.96 -6.98 -16.90
CA TYR A 102 1.79 -7.85 -16.73
C TYR A 102 1.69 -8.81 -17.91
N ILE A 103 1.67 -10.11 -17.63
CA ILE A 103 1.47 -11.16 -18.66
C ILE A 103 0.16 -11.86 -18.39
N LYS A 104 -0.79 -11.77 -19.32
CA LYS A 104 -2.07 -12.49 -19.28
C LYS A 104 -1.89 -13.88 -19.88
N HIS A 105 -2.28 -14.90 -19.12
CA HIS A 105 -2.13 -16.31 -19.49
C HIS A 105 -3.42 -16.91 -20.03
N THR A 106 -3.29 -18.01 -20.76
CA THR A 106 -4.41 -18.73 -21.42
C THR A 106 -5.39 -19.34 -20.42
N ASN A 107 -4.95 -19.62 -19.18
CA ASN A 107 -5.79 -20.13 -18.10
C ASN A 107 -6.56 -19.03 -17.32
N GLY A 108 -6.50 -17.78 -17.78
CA GLY A 108 -7.20 -16.67 -17.17
C GLY A 108 -6.46 -15.94 -16.05
N TYR A 109 -5.35 -16.44 -15.55
CA TYR A 109 -4.50 -15.74 -14.59
C TYR A 109 -3.64 -14.67 -15.26
N THR A 110 -3.07 -13.78 -14.44
CA THR A 110 -2.10 -12.78 -14.86
C THR A 110 -0.90 -12.85 -13.92
N SER A 111 0.31 -13.02 -14.46
CA SER A 111 1.54 -12.84 -13.68
C SER A 111 2.01 -11.40 -13.77
N VAL A 112 2.51 -10.87 -12.64
CA VAL A 112 3.00 -9.49 -12.52
C VAL A 112 4.42 -9.51 -11.99
N TYR A 113 5.28 -8.72 -12.63
CA TYR A 113 6.71 -8.61 -12.34
C TYR A 113 7.01 -7.14 -12.07
N MET A 114 7.54 -6.81 -10.87
CA MET A 114 7.79 -5.41 -10.49
C MET A 114 9.24 -5.16 -10.14
N HIS A 115 9.54 -3.88 -9.96
CA HIS A 115 10.87 -3.35 -9.66
C HIS A 115 11.93 -3.63 -10.72
N LEU A 116 11.50 -3.90 -11.97
CA LEU A 116 12.37 -4.28 -13.07
C LEU A 116 13.39 -3.18 -13.41
N ASN A 117 14.58 -3.58 -13.88
CA ASN A 117 15.57 -2.67 -14.43
C ASN A 117 15.30 -2.34 -15.89
N GLY A 118 14.81 -3.31 -16.67
CA GLY A 118 14.49 -3.15 -18.08
C GLY A 118 13.66 -4.30 -18.63
N TYR A 119 13.28 -4.17 -19.89
CA TYR A 119 12.49 -5.16 -20.63
C TYR A 119 13.31 -5.75 -21.77
N ALA A 120 13.08 -7.01 -22.10
CA ALA A 120 13.83 -7.73 -23.13
C ALA A 120 13.18 -7.66 -24.51
N GLY A 121 13.96 -7.79 -25.57
CA GLY A 121 13.55 -8.06 -26.94
C GLY A 121 12.48 -7.11 -27.50
N ALA A 122 11.39 -7.68 -28.02
CA ALA A 122 10.27 -6.93 -28.61
C ALA A 122 9.56 -6.07 -27.57
N ILE A 123 9.47 -6.52 -26.30
CA ILE A 123 8.85 -5.77 -25.20
C ILE A 123 9.62 -4.47 -24.96
N GLY A 124 10.95 -4.53 -24.85
CA GLY A 124 11.78 -3.36 -24.65
C GLY A 124 11.67 -2.35 -25.79
N LYS A 125 11.58 -2.82 -27.06
CA LYS A 125 11.35 -1.95 -28.22
C LYS A 125 9.98 -1.25 -28.15
N ALA A 126 8.92 -1.96 -27.81
CA ALA A 126 7.58 -1.40 -27.69
C ALA A 126 7.49 -0.34 -26.56
N VAL A 127 8.10 -0.63 -25.41
CA VAL A 127 8.19 0.30 -24.28
C VAL A 127 8.97 1.56 -24.65
N LEU A 128 10.13 1.42 -25.29
CA LEU A 128 10.92 2.56 -25.74
C LEU A 128 10.14 3.45 -26.72
N LYS A 129 9.43 2.83 -27.69
CA LYS A 129 8.55 3.54 -28.62
C LYS A 129 7.49 4.36 -27.89
N GLU A 130 6.88 3.79 -26.84
CA GLU A 130 5.84 4.45 -26.05
C GLU A 130 6.40 5.64 -25.26
N HIS A 131 7.59 5.52 -24.63
CA HIS A 131 8.26 6.65 -23.97
C HIS A 131 8.47 7.84 -24.93
N TYR A 132 8.96 7.57 -26.15
CA TYR A 132 9.18 8.62 -27.13
C TYR A 132 7.88 9.18 -27.71
N ALA A 133 6.84 8.37 -27.87
CA ALA A 133 5.53 8.81 -28.34
C ALA A 133 4.86 9.75 -27.32
N GLN A 134 4.95 9.44 -26.04
CA GLN A 134 4.38 10.25 -24.95
C GLN A 134 5.34 11.34 -24.45
N GLN A 135 6.61 11.32 -24.84
CA GLN A 135 7.68 12.15 -24.28
C GLN A 135 7.66 12.14 -22.73
N SER A 136 7.55 10.95 -22.15
CA SER A 136 7.40 10.76 -20.72
C SER A 136 8.17 9.53 -20.23
N TYR A 137 8.75 9.61 -19.03
CA TYR A 137 9.25 8.43 -18.33
C TYR A 137 8.10 7.61 -17.74
N SER A 138 7.12 8.27 -17.11
CA SER A 138 5.95 7.59 -16.55
C SER A 138 4.96 7.25 -17.67
N ILE A 139 4.74 5.95 -17.89
CA ILE A 139 3.82 5.46 -18.91
C ILE A 139 2.95 4.34 -18.38
N SER A 140 1.76 4.19 -18.95
CA SER A 140 0.90 3.03 -18.77
C SER A 140 0.33 2.64 -20.13
N LYS A 141 0.76 1.47 -20.64
CA LYS A 141 0.35 0.95 -21.95
C LYS A 141 -0.32 -0.40 -21.81
N ILE A 142 -1.55 -0.50 -22.29
CA ILE A 142 -2.28 -1.77 -22.45
C ILE A 142 -2.07 -2.23 -23.88
N PHE A 143 -1.78 -3.52 -24.05
CA PHE A 143 -1.59 -4.17 -25.34
C PHE A 143 -2.77 -5.07 -25.66
N ALA A 144 -3.10 -5.19 -26.93
CA ALA A 144 -4.15 -6.08 -27.39
C ALA A 144 -3.73 -7.56 -27.25
N PRO A 145 -4.69 -8.50 -27.09
CA PRO A 145 -4.40 -9.92 -27.15
C PRO A 145 -3.63 -10.30 -28.41
N GLY A 146 -2.49 -10.98 -28.26
CA GLY A 146 -1.64 -11.42 -29.38
C GLY A 146 -0.69 -10.36 -29.95
N GLU A 147 -0.73 -9.10 -29.50
CA GLU A 147 0.18 -8.04 -29.96
C GLU A 147 1.65 -8.32 -29.57
N LEU A 148 1.87 -8.79 -28.35
CA LEU A 148 3.19 -9.19 -27.84
C LEU A 148 3.09 -10.58 -27.19
N PRO A 149 3.02 -11.68 -27.98
CA PRO A 149 2.93 -13.02 -27.44
C PRO A 149 4.24 -13.42 -26.77
N VAL A 150 4.13 -14.23 -25.71
CA VAL A 150 5.28 -14.78 -24.97
C VAL A 150 5.09 -16.26 -24.69
N LYS A 151 6.20 -17.01 -24.65
CA LYS A 151 6.23 -18.42 -24.29
C LYS A 151 6.77 -18.62 -22.88
N LYS A 152 6.28 -19.65 -22.18
CA LYS A 152 6.83 -20.09 -20.89
C LYS A 152 8.34 -20.24 -20.98
N GLY A 153 9.08 -19.57 -20.10
CA GLY A 153 10.54 -19.55 -20.11
C GLY A 153 11.19 -18.59 -21.12
N GLN A 154 10.42 -17.80 -21.85
CA GLN A 154 10.99 -16.74 -22.69
C GLN A 154 11.52 -15.60 -21.80
N LEU A 155 12.71 -15.08 -22.11
CA LEU A 155 13.27 -13.89 -21.49
C LEU A 155 12.38 -12.68 -21.79
N VAL A 156 11.83 -12.02 -20.74
CA VAL A 156 10.87 -10.91 -20.88
C VAL A 156 11.37 -9.60 -20.26
N ALA A 157 12.23 -9.71 -19.24
CA ALA A 157 12.72 -8.52 -18.51
C ALA A 157 14.03 -8.84 -17.75
N TYR A 158 14.52 -7.85 -17.02
CA TYR A 158 15.64 -7.94 -16.10
C TYR A 158 15.23 -7.42 -14.73
N SER A 159 15.62 -8.13 -13.65
CA SER A 159 15.35 -7.71 -12.28
C SER A 159 16.03 -6.40 -11.94
N GLY A 160 15.50 -5.67 -10.98
CA GLY A 160 16.03 -4.36 -10.67
C GLY A 160 15.77 -3.92 -9.23
N ASN A 161 15.69 -2.61 -9.07
CA ASN A 161 15.43 -1.92 -7.81
C ASN A 161 14.64 -0.62 -8.06
N THR A 162 13.79 -0.56 -9.10
CA THR A 162 13.04 0.66 -9.45
C THR A 162 11.82 0.84 -8.57
N GLY A 163 11.32 2.08 -8.47
CA GLY A 163 10.15 2.41 -7.63
C GLY A 163 10.45 2.37 -6.13
N GLY A 164 9.47 1.98 -5.33
CA GLY A 164 9.51 1.96 -3.86
C GLY A 164 10.27 0.77 -3.25
N SER A 165 11.28 0.25 -3.91
CA SER A 165 12.07 -0.90 -3.46
C SER A 165 13.26 -0.50 -2.60
N GLY A 166 13.52 -1.25 -1.51
CA GLY A 166 14.65 -1.03 -0.60
C GLY A 166 15.98 -1.65 -1.04
N GLY A 167 15.97 -2.54 -2.04
CA GLY A 167 17.16 -3.23 -2.56
C GLY A 167 16.81 -4.12 -3.76
N PRO A 168 17.82 -4.64 -4.52
CA PRO A 168 17.60 -5.49 -5.68
C PRO A 168 16.83 -6.77 -5.35
N HIS A 169 15.69 -6.98 -6.01
CA HIS A 169 14.87 -8.19 -5.94
C HIS A 169 13.88 -8.22 -7.12
N LEU A 170 13.18 -9.33 -7.28
CA LEU A 170 12.01 -9.46 -8.15
C LEU A 170 10.76 -9.61 -7.29
N HIS A 171 9.86 -8.62 -7.33
CA HIS A 171 8.51 -8.79 -6.80
C HIS A 171 7.65 -9.51 -7.83
N PHE A 172 7.03 -10.62 -7.43
CA PHE A 172 6.26 -11.49 -8.30
C PHE A 172 4.87 -11.78 -7.73
N GLU A 173 3.84 -11.60 -8.58
CA GLU A 173 2.46 -11.88 -8.21
C GLU A 173 1.78 -12.82 -9.24
N ILE A 174 0.76 -13.55 -8.77
CA ILE A 174 -0.23 -14.23 -9.61
C ILE A 174 -1.61 -13.68 -9.24
N ARG A 175 -2.31 -13.14 -10.24
CA ARG A 175 -3.62 -12.50 -10.07
C ARG A 175 -4.69 -13.27 -10.83
N ARG A 176 -5.93 -13.22 -10.27
CA ARG A 176 -7.16 -13.69 -10.91
C ARG A 176 -8.14 -12.53 -11.03
N GLY A 177 -8.90 -12.48 -12.15
CA GLY A 177 -9.85 -11.39 -12.40
C GLY A 177 -9.14 -10.07 -12.76
N GLY A 178 -9.79 -8.97 -12.46
CA GLY A 178 -9.31 -7.62 -12.70
C GLY A 178 -10.10 -6.89 -13.80
N ALA A 179 -10.14 -5.56 -13.69
CA ALA A 179 -10.65 -4.68 -14.73
C ALA A 179 -9.70 -4.62 -15.93
N ALA A 180 -10.02 -3.84 -16.95
CA ALA A 180 -9.19 -3.71 -18.16
C ALA A 180 -7.76 -3.21 -17.86
N ASP A 181 -7.56 -2.49 -16.75
CA ASP A 181 -6.24 -2.06 -16.28
C ASP A 181 -5.41 -3.18 -15.63
N LEU A 182 -5.98 -4.39 -15.44
CA LEU A 182 -5.38 -5.57 -14.79
C LEU A 182 -4.90 -5.32 -13.35
N HIS A 183 -5.37 -4.25 -12.73
CA HIS A 183 -5.00 -3.88 -11.37
C HIS A 183 -6.21 -3.84 -10.45
N THR A 184 -7.19 -2.98 -10.72
CA THR A 184 -8.42 -2.87 -9.91
C THR A 184 -9.29 -4.11 -10.05
N HIS A 185 -10.05 -4.42 -8.99
CA HIS A 185 -10.95 -5.58 -8.91
C HIS A 185 -10.29 -6.93 -9.17
N SER A 186 -8.96 -7.02 -9.03
CA SER A 186 -8.23 -8.29 -9.10
C SER A 186 -7.99 -8.86 -7.69
N THR A 187 -7.84 -10.18 -7.63
CA THR A 187 -7.41 -10.89 -6.42
C THR A 187 -6.03 -11.47 -6.66
N THR A 188 -5.07 -11.09 -5.84
CA THR A 188 -3.77 -11.77 -5.81
C THR A 188 -3.89 -13.06 -5.02
N ILE A 189 -3.17 -14.08 -5.47
CA ILE A 189 -3.13 -15.40 -4.84
C ILE A 189 -1.66 -15.65 -4.50
N ASN A 190 -1.40 -16.23 -3.33
CA ASN A 190 -0.03 -16.55 -2.93
C ASN A 190 0.66 -17.41 -4.01
N PRO A 191 1.71 -16.89 -4.68
CA PRO A 191 2.36 -17.60 -5.77
C PRO A 191 2.91 -18.98 -5.40
N LEU A 192 3.27 -19.20 -4.15
CA LEU A 192 3.80 -20.48 -3.67
C LEU A 192 2.76 -21.60 -3.64
N LEU A 193 1.46 -21.27 -3.65
CA LEU A 193 0.37 -22.24 -3.74
C LEU A 193 0.23 -22.88 -5.14
N PHE A 194 0.94 -22.37 -6.15
CA PHE A 194 0.93 -22.90 -7.52
C PHE A 194 2.05 -23.92 -7.80
N GLY A 195 2.67 -24.49 -6.76
CA GLY A 195 3.69 -25.52 -6.90
C GLY A 195 5.07 -24.99 -7.32
N LEU A 196 5.35 -23.70 -7.14
CA LEU A 196 6.70 -23.18 -7.38
C LEU A 196 7.72 -23.89 -6.46
N PRO A 197 8.94 -24.21 -6.96
CA PRO A 197 9.95 -24.97 -6.22
C PRO A 197 10.56 -24.09 -5.10
N TYR A 198 9.87 -24.02 -3.97
CA TYR A 198 10.33 -23.33 -2.76
C TYR A 198 10.50 -24.34 -1.64
N THR A 199 11.63 -24.30 -0.97
CA THR A 199 11.94 -25.12 0.20
C THR A 199 12.12 -24.23 1.43
N ASP A 200 11.56 -24.69 2.55
CA ASP A 200 11.70 -24.04 3.86
C ASP A 200 11.55 -25.10 4.96
N ASN A 201 12.56 -25.18 5.84
CA ASN A 201 12.58 -26.07 6.99
C ASN A 201 12.66 -25.30 8.31
N ILE A 202 12.60 -23.97 8.25
CA ILE A 202 12.68 -23.11 9.44
C ILE A 202 11.28 -22.92 10.01
N LYS A 203 11.12 -23.19 11.31
CA LYS A 203 9.84 -22.99 11.97
C LYS A 203 9.59 -21.50 12.24
N PRO A 204 8.36 -21.01 12.07
CA PRO A 204 7.98 -19.68 12.50
C PRO A 204 8.13 -19.52 14.01
N VAL A 205 8.16 -18.28 14.48
CA VAL A 205 8.33 -17.94 15.91
C VAL A 205 7.24 -16.99 16.38
N ILE A 206 6.53 -17.34 17.45
CA ILE A 206 5.61 -16.45 18.16
C ILE A 206 6.47 -15.50 19.02
N ARG A 207 6.61 -14.26 18.59
CA ARG A 207 7.45 -13.22 19.21
C ARG A 207 6.79 -12.56 20.41
N GLY A 208 5.46 -12.46 20.41
CA GLY A 208 4.72 -11.83 21.48
C GLY A 208 3.22 -12.07 21.39
N LEU A 209 2.59 -12.11 22.57
CA LEU A 209 1.15 -12.11 22.75
C LEU A 209 0.77 -10.90 23.61
N ARG A 210 -0.37 -10.27 23.30
CA ARG A 210 -0.91 -9.14 24.06
C ARG A 210 -2.42 -9.33 24.24
N LEU A 211 -2.91 -9.10 25.43
CA LEU A 211 -4.35 -8.96 25.67
C LEU A 211 -4.74 -7.49 25.62
N TYR A 212 -5.87 -7.22 25.04
CA TYR A 212 -6.46 -5.88 24.95
C TYR A 212 -7.83 -5.90 25.64
N PRO A 213 -7.88 -5.68 26.96
CA PRO A 213 -9.14 -5.49 27.69
C PRO A 213 -9.89 -4.26 27.13
N GLU A 214 -11.23 -4.33 27.07
CA GLU A 214 -12.04 -3.22 26.56
C GLU A 214 -11.99 -1.97 27.46
N ASP A 215 -11.74 -2.17 28.76
CA ASP A 215 -11.73 -1.14 29.80
C ASP A 215 -10.33 -0.77 30.31
N GLY A 216 -9.25 -1.29 29.69
CA GLY A 216 -7.92 -1.19 30.25
C GLY A 216 -6.79 -1.02 29.24
N LYS A 217 -5.58 -0.93 29.78
CA LYS A 217 -4.34 -0.92 28.99
C LYS A 217 -3.99 -2.31 28.49
N ALA A 218 -3.41 -2.39 27.30
CA ALA A 218 -2.91 -3.65 26.75
C ALA A 218 -1.89 -4.34 27.69
N ILE A 219 -2.06 -5.64 27.91
CA ILE A 219 -1.24 -6.48 28.78
C ILE A 219 -0.31 -7.31 27.92
N ASN A 220 0.99 -7.11 28.04
CA ASN A 220 1.98 -7.97 27.38
C ASN A 220 2.10 -9.29 28.14
N ILE A 221 2.07 -10.41 27.43
CA ILE A 221 2.25 -11.74 28.01
C ILE A 221 3.74 -12.07 28.07
N ASP A 222 4.22 -12.27 29.27
CA ASP A 222 5.61 -12.65 29.55
C ASP A 222 5.86 -14.17 29.45
N ALA A 223 6.99 -14.62 29.98
CA ALA A 223 7.38 -16.05 29.98
C ALA A 223 6.49 -16.94 30.86
N THR A 224 5.72 -16.39 31.78
CA THR A 224 4.80 -17.18 32.64
C THR A 224 3.59 -17.70 31.86
N ASN A 225 3.32 -17.12 30.69
CA ASN A 225 2.15 -17.44 29.87
C ASN A 225 0.83 -17.38 30.64
N SER A 226 0.70 -16.42 31.56
CA SER A 226 -0.51 -16.24 32.36
C SER A 226 -0.92 -14.78 32.43
N ALA A 227 -2.21 -14.52 32.53
CA ALA A 227 -2.77 -13.20 32.74
C ALA A 227 -4.06 -13.25 33.51
N THR A 228 -4.33 -12.19 34.27
CA THR A 228 -5.63 -11.94 34.89
C THR A 228 -6.28 -10.74 34.20
N VAL A 229 -7.53 -10.87 33.79
CA VAL A 229 -8.32 -9.85 33.13
C VAL A 229 -9.63 -9.59 33.82
N SER A 230 -10.16 -8.37 33.64
CA SER A 230 -11.51 -8.00 34.07
C SER A 230 -12.33 -7.71 32.80
N GLY A 231 -13.44 -8.44 32.61
CA GLY A 231 -14.33 -8.23 31.47
C GLY A 231 -13.82 -8.76 30.13
N PRO A 232 -14.45 -8.32 29.03
CA PRO A 232 -14.13 -8.74 27.68
C PRO A 232 -12.75 -8.25 27.22
N PHE A 233 -12.10 -9.03 26.36
CA PHE A 233 -10.81 -8.68 25.76
C PHE A 233 -10.64 -9.32 24.40
N HIS A 234 -9.73 -8.80 23.57
CA HIS A 234 -9.26 -9.47 22.37
C HIS A 234 -7.76 -9.75 22.46
N LEU A 235 -7.26 -10.66 21.60
CA LEU A 235 -5.87 -11.09 21.58
C LEU A 235 -5.15 -10.44 20.38
N GLY A 236 -3.91 -10.02 20.59
CA GLY A 236 -2.96 -9.66 19.57
C GLY A 236 -1.81 -10.66 19.51
N ILE A 237 -1.46 -11.11 18.31
CA ILE A 237 -0.42 -12.09 18.04
C ILE A 237 0.66 -11.45 17.17
N TYR A 238 1.90 -11.38 17.65
CA TYR A 238 3.06 -11.01 16.88
C TYR A 238 3.89 -12.25 16.60
N ALA A 239 3.94 -12.66 15.34
CA ALA A 239 4.72 -13.80 14.88
C ALA A 239 5.54 -13.42 13.65
N THR A 240 6.67 -14.09 13.48
CA THR A 240 7.54 -13.91 12.30
C THR A 240 8.04 -15.26 11.86
N ASP A 241 8.34 -15.34 10.59
CA ASP A 241 9.02 -16.44 9.96
C ASP A 241 10.39 -16.02 9.44
N ALA A 242 11.23 -16.98 9.03
CA ALA A 242 12.53 -16.75 8.43
C ALA A 242 12.75 -17.76 7.30
N ALA A 243 13.06 -17.30 6.10
CA ALA A 243 13.47 -18.18 5.01
C ALA A 243 14.92 -18.63 5.19
N GLU A 244 15.28 -19.83 4.71
CA GLU A 244 16.65 -20.33 4.75
C GLU A 244 17.66 -19.35 4.14
N GLY A 245 18.78 -19.16 4.81
CA GLY A 245 19.83 -18.21 4.40
C GLY A 245 19.43 -16.74 4.53
N SER A 246 18.34 -16.43 5.24
CA SER A 246 17.80 -15.07 5.42
C SER A 246 17.83 -14.63 6.87
N THR A 247 18.20 -13.37 7.10
CA THR A 247 17.98 -12.67 8.38
C THR A 247 16.67 -11.85 8.37
N ALA A 248 15.94 -11.84 7.25
CA ALA A 248 14.67 -11.13 7.15
C ALA A 248 13.62 -11.79 8.06
N LYS A 249 12.81 -10.95 8.71
CA LYS A 249 11.65 -11.38 9.49
C LYS A 249 10.43 -11.31 8.57
N ASN A 250 10.14 -12.43 7.93
CA ASN A 250 8.99 -12.56 7.03
C ASN A 250 7.68 -12.70 7.83
N GLY A 251 6.53 -12.52 7.18
CA GLY A 251 5.22 -12.85 7.73
C GLY A 251 4.97 -14.34 7.77
N VAL A 252 4.10 -14.78 8.69
CA VAL A 252 3.61 -16.17 8.77
C VAL A 252 2.45 -16.37 7.79
N ASP A 253 2.24 -17.61 7.35
CA ASP A 253 1.18 -17.95 6.40
C ASP A 253 -0.19 -18.08 7.07
N ARG A 254 -0.24 -18.73 8.26
CA ARG A 254 -1.49 -18.98 8.98
C ARG A 254 -1.31 -18.80 10.48
N VAL A 255 -2.36 -18.25 11.10
CA VAL A 255 -2.49 -18.11 12.56
C VAL A 255 -3.81 -18.70 13.00
N GLU A 256 -3.78 -19.64 13.95
CA GLU A 256 -4.94 -20.24 14.57
C GLU A 256 -4.95 -19.92 16.06
N VAL A 257 -6.13 -19.56 16.58
CA VAL A 257 -6.34 -19.33 18.02
C VAL A 257 -7.45 -20.23 18.50
N TYR A 258 -7.20 -20.94 19.59
CA TYR A 258 -8.10 -21.89 20.21
C TYR A 258 -8.50 -21.42 21.60
N LEU A 259 -9.76 -21.53 21.95
CA LEU A 259 -10.26 -21.36 23.31
C LEU A 259 -10.64 -22.75 23.88
N ASP A 260 -9.96 -23.19 24.92
CA ASP A 260 -10.16 -24.50 25.55
C ASP A 260 -10.21 -25.66 24.53
N GLY A 261 -9.30 -25.63 23.57
CA GLY A 261 -9.19 -26.61 22.49
C GLY A 261 -10.14 -26.42 21.31
N THR A 262 -11.07 -25.48 21.36
CA THR A 262 -11.98 -25.16 20.25
C THR A 262 -11.45 -24.01 19.42
N LEU A 263 -11.42 -24.17 18.08
CA LEU A 263 -10.95 -23.13 17.16
C LEU A 263 -11.85 -21.88 17.27
N PHE A 264 -11.25 -20.75 17.63
CA PHE A 264 -11.90 -19.46 17.84
C PHE A 264 -11.65 -18.47 16.71
N PHE A 265 -10.43 -18.47 16.15
CA PHE A 265 -10.02 -17.54 15.12
C PHE A 265 -9.00 -18.20 14.19
N CYS A 266 -9.10 -17.91 12.89
CA CYS A 266 -8.11 -18.32 11.90
C CYS A 266 -7.83 -17.15 10.95
N TYR A 267 -6.55 -16.86 10.75
CA TYR A 267 -6.03 -15.95 9.72
C TYR A 267 -5.22 -16.75 8.71
N THR A 268 -5.31 -16.41 7.43
CA THR A 268 -4.56 -17.07 6.36
C THR A 268 -4.14 -16.08 5.26
N THR A 269 -3.04 -16.38 4.58
CA THR A 269 -2.46 -15.55 3.52
C THR A 269 -2.66 -16.18 2.12
N GLU A 270 -3.77 -16.86 1.86
CA GLU A 270 -4.00 -17.49 0.55
C GLU A 270 -4.39 -16.49 -0.53
N LEU A 271 -5.30 -15.57 -0.20
CA LEU A 271 -5.96 -14.65 -1.14
C LEU A 271 -5.95 -13.22 -0.61
N LEU A 272 -5.75 -12.25 -1.51
CA LEU A 272 -5.80 -10.84 -1.20
C LEU A 272 -6.47 -10.05 -2.34
N PRO A 273 -7.71 -9.58 -2.18
CA PRO A 273 -8.29 -8.60 -3.10
C PRO A 273 -7.46 -7.32 -3.09
N VAL A 274 -6.99 -6.87 -4.25
CA VAL A 274 -6.08 -5.71 -4.37
C VAL A 274 -6.71 -4.44 -3.78
N ASP A 275 -8.01 -4.25 -4.01
CA ASP A 275 -8.75 -3.09 -3.49
C ASP A 275 -8.86 -3.07 -1.95
N SER A 276 -8.67 -4.23 -1.31
CA SER A 276 -8.70 -4.38 0.15
C SER A 276 -7.31 -4.29 0.81
N SER A 277 -6.27 -3.97 0.06
CA SER A 277 -4.89 -3.97 0.54
C SER A 277 -4.67 -3.13 1.82
N ARG A 278 -5.40 -2.03 1.98
CA ARG A 278 -5.30 -1.15 3.16
C ARG A 278 -6.00 -1.68 4.41
N MET A 279 -6.79 -2.75 4.30
CA MET A 279 -7.44 -3.37 5.47
C MET A 279 -6.42 -3.87 6.52
N VAL A 280 -5.15 -4.02 6.12
CA VAL A 280 -4.05 -4.30 7.06
C VAL A 280 -4.05 -3.36 8.28
N ASN A 281 -4.35 -2.08 8.08
CA ASN A 281 -4.35 -1.08 9.15
C ASN A 281 -5.38 -1.38 10.26
N ALA A 282 -6.46 -2.08 9.92
CA ALA A 282 -7.56 -2.36 10.83
C ALA A 282 -7.52 -3.75 11.47
N ILE A 283 -6.68 -4.65 10.94
CA ILE A 283 -6.53 -6.00 11.50
C ILE A 283 -5.29 -6.16 12.39
N ILE A 284 -4.47 -5.12 12.49
CA ILE A 284 -3.31 -5.08 13.40
C ILE A 284 -3.47 -3.97 14.43
N ASP A 285 -2.69 -4.01 15.52
CA ASP A 285 -2.51 -2.85 16.40
C ASP A 285 -1.69 -1.79 15.67
N TYR A 286 -2.38 -0.99 14.83
CA TYR A 286 -1.73 0.00 13.97
C TYR A 286 -0.95 1.08 14.75
N PRO A 287 -1.49 1.67 15.85
CA PRO A 287 -0.74 2.66 16.63
C PRO A 287 0.56 2.10 17.22
N TYR A 288 0.55 0.84 17.65
CA TYR A 288 1.75 0.18 18.14
C TYR A 288 2.72 -0.15 17.01
N PHE A 289 2.23 -0.67 15.89
CA PHE A 289 3.04 -0.94 14.70
C PHE A 289 3.72 0.31 14.15
N ALA A 290 3.02 1.44 14.09
CA ALA A 290 3.56 2.71 13.60
C ALA A 290 4.80 3.16 14.41
N ARG A 291 4.80 2.90 15.73
CA ARG A 291 5.91 3.26 16.65
C ARG A 291 7.03 2.24 16.69
N THR A 292 6.71 0.94 16.64
CA THR A 292 7.67 -0.14 16.97
C THR A 292 8.04 -1.03 15.80
N ARG A 293 7.27 -1.00 14.73
CA ARG A 293 7.33 -1.93 13.58
C ARG A 293 7.02 -3.39 13.96
N GLN A 294 6.39 -3.64 15.12
CA GLN A 294 5.89 -4.94 15.53
C GLN A 294 4.39 -5.01 15.24
N ALA A 295 4.01 -5.86 14.29
CA ALA A 295 2.62 -6.00 13.87
C ALA A 295 1.92 -7.08 14.69
N TYR A 296 1.09 -6.68 15.64
CA TYR A 296 0.21 -7.60 16.36
C TYR A 296 -1.09 -7.78 15.58
N LEU A 297 -1.29 -8.97 15.00
CA LEU A 297 -2.55 -9.36 14.38
C LEU A 297 -3.63 -9.47 15.47
N LEU A 298 -4.76 -8.81 15.27
CA LEU A 298 -5.85 -8.75 16.26
C LEU A 298 -6.94 -9.78 15.93
N THR A 299 -7.47 -10.46 16.96
CA THR A 299 -8.62 -11.36 16.78
C THR A 299 -9.92 -10.60 16.58
N ARG A 300 -10.04 -9.37 17.10
CA ARG A 300 -11.26 -8.54 16.96
C ARG A 300 -11.55 -8.18 15.49
N ALA A 301 -12.84 -8.02 15.18
CA ALA A 301 -13.31 -7.46 13.92
C ALA A 301 -13.60 -5.96 14.05
N LEU A 302 -13.20 -5.17 13.03
CA LEU A 302 -13.80 -3.87 12.78
C LEU A 302 -14.78 -4.01 11.59
N PRO A 303 -16.00 -3.45 11.65
CA PRO A 303 -17.05 -3.70 10.66
C PRO A 303 -16.64 -3.44 9.20
N GLY A 304 -15.79 -2.45 8.97
CA GLY A 304 -15.28 -2.10 7.63
C GLY A 304 -13.99 -2.81 7.23
N ALA A 305 -13.53 -3.85 7.95
CA ALA A 305 -12.23 -4.50 7.72
C ALA A 305 -12.32 -6.02 7.50
N GLU A 306 -13.47 -6.53 7.15
CA GLU A 306 -13.66 -7.94 6.83
C GLU A 306 -13.06 -8.32 5.48
N GLY A 307 -12.57 -9.55 5.37
CA GLY A 307 -12.00 -10.05 4.13
C GLY A 307 -11.59 -11.52 4.19
N PRO A 308 -11.18 -12.10 3.05
CA PRO A 308 -10.91 -13.53 2.94
C PRO A 308 -9.72 -14.02 3.77
N TRP A 309 -8.89 -13.11 4.26
CA TRP A 309 -7.76 -13.44 5.15
C TRP A 309 -8.16 -13.90 6.56
N VAL A 310 -9.44 -13.74 6.97
CA VAL A 310 -9.96 -14.27 8.22
C VAL A 310 -11.16 -15.17 7.93
N PRO A 311 -10.94 -16.45 7.55
CA PRO A 311 -12.00 -17.38 7.23
C PRO A 311 -12.84 -17.83 8.44
N ILE A 312 -12.26 -17.78 9.64
CA ILE A 312 -12.94 -18.21 10.87
C ILE A 312 -12.73 -17.14 11.95
N ARG A 313 -13.85 -16.69 12.51
CA ARG A 313 -13.89 -15.82 13.69
C ARG A 313 -15.19 -16.10 14.44
N VAL A 314 -15.09 -16.41 15.73
CA VAL A 314 -16.27 -16.56 16.60
C VAL A 314 -16.76 -15.16 17.01
N GLY A 315 -17.99 -14.83 16.67
CA GLY A 315 -18.58 -13.53 16.93
C GLY A 315 -17.75 -12.38 16.31
N ASP A 316 -17.45 -11.38 17.13
CA ASP A 316 -16.62 -10.22 16.78
C ASP A 316 -15.12 -10.41 17.10
N GLY A 317 -14.70 -11.62 17.50
CA GLY A 317 -13.33 -11.95 17.86
C GLY A 317 -12.91 -11.48 19.25
N ILE A 318 -13.88 -11.10 20.08
CA ILE A 318 -13.68 -10.67 21.46
C ILE A 318 -14.01 -11.85 22.39
N PHE A 319 -13.10 -12.17 23.29
CA PHE A 319 -13.28 -13.19 24.33
C PHE A 319 -14.17 -12.64 25.45
N ARG A 320 -15.31 -13.29 25.66
CA ARG A 320 -16.26 -13.00 26.76
C ARG A 320 -16.34 -14.22 27.67
N LEU A 321 -15.43 -14.26 28.63
CA LEU A 321 -15.28 -15.38 29.54
C LEU A 321 -16.12 -15.17 30.81
N LYS A 322 -16.54 -16.29 31.47
CA LYS A 322 -17.30 -16.21 32.70
C LYS A 322 -16.44 -15.62 33.82
N PRO A 323 -16.94 -14.66 34.62
CA PRO A 323 -16.21 -14.12 35.76
C PRO A 323 -15.79 -15.24 36.77
N GLY A 324 -14.58 -15.14 37.29
CA GLY A 324 -13.99 -16.09 38.22
C GLY A 324 -13.58 -17.43 37.60
N SER A 325 -13.53 -17.55 36.28
CA SER A 325 -13.09 -18.76 35.57
C SER A 325 -11.65 -18.67 35.06
N THR A 326 -11.07 -19.83 34.81
CA THR A 326 -9.75 -19.96 34.18
C THR A 326 -9.89 -20.72 32.86
N HIS A 327 -9.27 -20.20 31.80
CA HIS A 327 -9.35 -20.73 30.46
C HIS A 327 -7.94 -20.84 29.82
N HIS A 328 -7.80 -21.71 28.83
CA HIS A 328 -6.58 -21.88 28.07
C HIS A 328 -6.78 -21.36 26.64
N ILE A 329 -5.93 -20.42 26.22
CA ILE A 329 -5.90 -19.91 24.85
C ILE A 329 -4.65 -20.45 24.18
N GLY A 330 -4.83 -21.37 23.22
CA GLY A 330 -3.77 -21.90 22.36
C GLY A 330 -3.60 -21.00 21.14
N VAL A 331 -2.36 -20.63 20.81
CA VAL A 331 -1.99 -19.91 19.59
C VAL A 331 -1.04 -20.76 18.79
N LYS A 332 -1.40 -21.10 17.56
CA LYS A 332 -0.58 -21.87 16.64
C LYS A 332 -0.32 -21.09 15.36
N VAL A 333 0.92 -21.01 14.93
CA VAL A 333 1.34 -20.28 13.72
C VAL A 333 2.03 -21.24 12.78
N TYR A 334 1.84 -21.01 11.48
CA TYR A 334 2.39 -21.84 10.41
C TYR A 334 3.05 -20.99 9.34
N ASP A 335 4.11 -21.52 8.73
CA ASP A 335 4.59 -21.06 7.43
C ASP A 335 3.84 -21.74 6.28
N ILE A 336 4.18 -21.38 5.03
CA ILE A 336 3.55 -21.92 3.82
C ILE A 336 3.90 -23.41 3.58
N LYS A 337 4.95 -23.95 4.21
CA LYS A 337 5.36 -25.36 4.12
C LYS A 337 4.75 -26.23 5.21
N GLY A 338 4.06 -25.61 6.18
CA GLY A 338 3.41 -26.31 7.28
C GLY A 338 4.30 -26.46 8.53
N ASN A 339 5.53 -25.91 8.53
CA ASN A 339 6.29 -25.82 9.77
C ASN A 339 5.52 -24.96 10.75
N SER A 340 5.54 -25.30 12.03
CA SER A 340 4.69 -24.61 13.00
C SER A 340 5.37 -24.37 14.34
N ALA A 341 4.85 -23.37 15.06
CA ALA A 341 5.14 -23.10 16.46
C ALA A 341 3.83 -22.86 17.21
N GLU A 342 3.83 -23.22 18.49
CA GLU A 342 2.66 -23.11 19.35
C GLU A 342 3.02 -22.46 20.69
N ARG A 343 2.07 -21.72 21.27
CA ARG A 343 2.16 -21.14 22.61
C ARG A 343 0.78 -21.16 23.26
N THR A 344 0.70 -21.65 24.50
CA THR A 344 -0.55 -21.66 25.26
C THR A 344 -0.48 -20.61 26.37
N LEU A 345 -1.57 -19.86 26.53
CA LEU A 345 -1.77 -18.82 27.52
C LEU A 345 -2.89 -19.24 28.47
N THR A 346 -2.65 -19.13 29.79
CA THR A 346 -3.69 -19.29 30.82
C THR A 346 -4.27 -17.94 31.20
N VAL A 347 -5.57 -17.77 31.03
CA VAL A 347 -6.28 -16.53 31.36
C VAL A 347 -7.26 -16.79 32.49
N THR A 348 -7.12 -16.03 33.58
CA THR A 348 -8.05 -16.02 34.71
C THR A 348 -8.86 -14.73 34.70
N THR A 349 -10.16 -14.81 34.87
CA THR A 349 -11.05 -13.65 34.98
C THR A 349 -11.33 -13.30 36.44
N ASN A 350 -11.34 -12.00 36.75
CA ASN A 350 -11.73 -11.52 38.08
C ASN A 350 -13.21 -11.77 38.37
N GLN A 351 -13.56 -11.94 39.65
CA GLN A 351 -14.95 -12.18 40.07
C GLN A 351 -15.85 -10.95 39.99
N ASN A 352 -15.28 -9.74 40.07
CA ASN A 352 -16.04 -8.47 40.02
C ASN A 352 -15.79 -7.74 38.68
N THR A 353 -16.79 -7.73 37.83
CA THR A 353 -16.83 -6.88 36.64
C THR A 353 -17.78 -5.71 36.89
N GLN A 354 -17.30 -4.60 37.43
CA GLN A 354 -18.01 -3.33 37.31
C GLN A 354 -17.48 -2.63 36.04
N ASN A 355 -18.17 -2.82 34.93
CA ASN A 355 -17.95 -2.05 33.71
C ASN A 355 -18.59 -0.68 33.89
N THR A 356 -17.79 0.34 34.10
CA THR A 356 -18.21 1.73 33.90
C THR A 356 -17.62 2.19 32.58
N PRO A 357 -18.41 2.37 31.52
CA PRO A 357 -17.92 2.99 30.29
C PRO A 357 -17.47 4.43 30.60
N ASN A 358 -16.20 4.70 30.51
CA ASN A 358 -15.68 6.06 30.68
C ASN A 358 -15.84 6.82 29.35
N THR A 359 -17.06 7.25 29.03
CA THR A 359 -17.32 8.20 27.94
C THR A 359 -17.02 9.60 28.45
N GLN A 360 -15.76 10.02 28.43
CA GLN A 360 -15.43 11.43 28.55
C GLN A 360 -15.78 12.11 27.20
N ASN A 361 -16.91 12.81 27.19
CA ASN A 361 -17.19 13.81 26.16
C ASN A 361 -16.20 14.97 26.31
N THR A 362 -15.14 14.97 25.50
CA THR A 362 -14.27 16.14 25.36
C THR A 362 -14.96 17.19 24.49
N PRO A 363 -14.80 18.51 24.76
CA PRO A 363 -15.62 19.57 24.18
C PRO A 363 -15.59 19.74 22.66
N ASN A 364 -14.71 19.08 21.93
CA ASN A 364 -14.55 19.24 20.47
C ASN A 364 -14.67 17.90 19.71
N THR A 365 -15.28 16.88 20.31
CA THR A 365 -15.42 15.57 19.66
C THR A 365 -16.71 15.45 18.87
N HIS A 366 -16.59 14.92 17.65
CA HIS A 366 -17.69 14.71 16.71
C HIS A 366 -17.85 13.23 16.43
N PRO A 367 -19.02 12.62 16.75
CA PRO A 367 -19.26 11.21 16.41
C PRO A 367 -19.38 11.05 14.90
N VAL A 368 -18.71 10.03 14.36
CA VAL A 368 -18.70 9.72 12.93
C VAL A 368 -19.04 8.25 12.74
N LYS A 369 -20.06 7.97 11.92
CA LYS A 369 -20.46 6.63 11.51
C LYS A 369 -19.63 6.20 10.30
N TYR A 370 -19.07 4.97 10.32
CA TYR A 370 -18.20 4.48 9.26
C TYR A 370 -18.94 4.26 7.92
N ASP A 371 -20.22 3.92 7.97
CA ASP A 371 -21.10 3.60 6.83
C ASP A 371 -21.91 4.79 6.31
N GLN A 372 -21.72 5.98 6.89
CA GLN A 372 -22.44 7.21 6.54
C GLN A 372 -21.47 8.32 6.12
N PRO A 373 -21.93 9.26 5.27
CA PRO A 373 -21.13 10.44 4.97
C PRO A 373 -21.08 11.35 6.20
N PHE A 374 -19.95 11.99 6.41
CA PHE A 374 -19.78 13.00 7.44
C PHE A 374 -19.23 14.29 6.82
N ASN A 375 -19.90 15.41 7.12
CA ASN A 375 -19.51 16.73 6.66
C ASN A 375 -19.26 17.62 7.87
N PHE A 376 -18.10 18.26 7.90
CA PHE A 376 -17.73 19.25 8.89
C PHE A 376 -17.45 20.58 8.21
N GLN A 377 -18.13 21.64 8.68
CA GLN A 377 -17.87 22.99 8.22
C GLN A 377 -17.79 23.91 9.43
N PHE A 378 -16.67 24.58 9.56
CA PHE A 378 -16.46 25.58 10.60
C PHE A 378 -15.49 26.65 10.10
N SER A 379 -15.90 27.94 10.18
CA SER A 379 -15.10 29.08 9.73
C SER A 379 -14.62 28.92 8.27
N ILE A 380 -13.32 28.83 8.06
CA ILE A 380 -12.68 28.67 6.74
C ILE A 380 -12.46 27.22 6.33
N PHE A 381 -12.79 26.27 7.20
CA PHE A 381 -12.53 24.84 6.98
C PHE A 381 -13.80 24.08 6.61
N ASN A 382 -13.68 23.20 5.62
CA ASN A 382 -14.70 22.22 5.28
C ASN A 382 -14.00 20.90 4.95
N PHE A 383 -14.43 19.79 5.56
CA PHE A 383 -13.99 18.48 5.11
C PHE A 383 -15.16 17.50 5.06
N GLN A 384 -15.02 16.52 4.15
CA GLN A 384 -16.07 15.57 3.83
C GLN A 384 -15.50 14.16 3.79
N LEU A 385 -16.05 13.30 4.66
CA LEU A 385 -15.79 11.86 4.64
C LEU A 385 -16.93 11.18 3.87
N LYS A 386 -16.57 10.31 2.93
CA LYS A 386 -17.51 9.42 2.27
C LYS A 386 -17.81 8.22 3.17
N PRO A 387 -18.93 7.51 2.95
CA PRO A 387 -19.13 6.20 3.59
C PRO A 387 -17.91 5.30 3.40
N HIS A 388 -17.58 4.51 4.40
CA HIS A 388 -16.42 3.60 4.43
C HIS A 388 -15.05 4.30 4.37
N THR A 389 -14.97 5.62 4.66
CA THR A 389 -13.68 6.28 4.88
C THR A 389 -13.01 5.79 6.15
N LEU A 390 -13.78 5.40 7.16
CA LEU A 390 -13.33 4.76 8.39
C LEU A 390 -13.57 3.25 8.33
N TYR A 391 -12.92 2.48 9.20
CA TYR A 391 -13.12 1.04 9.34
C TYR A 391 -14.22 0.67 10.35
N ALA A 392 -14.53 1.59 11.25
CA ALA A 392 -15.57 1.48 12.26
C ALA A 392 -16.05 2.88 12.66
N ASP A 393 -17.11 2.95 13.45
CA ASP A 393 -17.53 4.20 14.10
C ASP A 393 -16.38 4.77 14.94
N ASP A 394 -16.22 6.07 14.91
CA ASP A 394 -15.18 6.79 15.64
C ASP A 394 -15.70 8.12 16.17
N GLN A 395 -14.90 8.79 16.98
CA GLN A 395 -15.07 10.16 17.36
C GLN A 395 -13.87 10.96 16.87
N LEU A 396 -14.11 12.03 16.13
CA LEU A 396 -13.06 12.90 15.65
C LEU A 396 -12.94 14.11 16.57
N ASP A 397 -11.74 14.31 17.14
CA ASP A 397 -11.37 15.55 17.79
C ASP A 397 -10.93 16.55 16.71
N ILE A 398 -11.68 17.67 16.61
CA ILE A 398 -11.48 18.67 15.56
C ILE A 398 -11.22 20.01 16.22
N ASN A 399 -9.98 20.47 16.14
CA ASN A 399 -9.56 21.73 16.71
C ASN A 399 -9.20 22.72 15.62
N VAL A 400 -9.88 23.86 15.60
CA VAL A 400 -9.61 24.96 14.68
C VAL A 400 -8.96 26.11 15.45
N SER A 401 -7.79 26.54 15.00
CA SER A 401 -7.04 27.65 15.57
C SER A 401 -6.45 28.51 14.45
N ASN A 402 -6.84 29.81 14.41
CA ASN A 402 -6.40 30.72 13.36
C ASN A 402 -6.62 30.16 11.94
N GLN A 403 -5.52 29.83 11.24
CA GLN A 403 -5.54 29.28 9.88
C GLN A 403 -5.16 27.79 9.85
N THR A 404 -5.26 27.10 10.98
CA THR A 404 -4.96 25.66 11.08
C THR A 404 -6.17 24.86 11.55
N VAL A 405 -6.29 23.63 11.05
CA VAL A 405 -7.23 22.63 11.56
C VAL A 405 -6.46 21.38 11.94
N THR A 406 -6.71 20.86 13.14
CA THR A 406 -6.22 19.54 13.57
C THR A 406 -7.39 18.58 13.59
N ILE A 407 -7.23 17.44 12.94
CA ILE A 407 -8.22 16.36 12.86
C ILE A 407 -7.57 15.08 13.38
N ALA A 408 -8.12 14.48 14.43
CA ALA A 408 -7.60 13.26 15.03
C ALA A 408 -8.73 12.31 15.43
N PRO A 409 -8.65 11.00 15.14
CA PRO A 409 -9.55 10.02 15.71
C PRO A 409 -9.21 9.80 17.18
N THR A 410 -10.22 9.51 18.02
CA THR A 410 -10.02 9.35 19.46
C THR A 410 -10.25 7.93 19.95
N VAL A 411 -10.87 7.06 19.13
CA VAL A 411 -11.20 5.69 19.51
C VAL A 411 -10.23 4.68 18.87
N ASN A 412 -10.09 4.71 17.55
CA ASN A 412 -9.33 3.66 16.84
C ASN A 412 -7.90 4.09 16.45
N ASP A 413 -7.62 5.38 16.33
CA ASP A 413 -6.30 5.94 15.91
C ASP A 413 -5.71 5.24 14.66
N ILE A 414 -6.58 4.93 13.69
CA ILE A 414 -6.23 4.26 12.43
C ILE A 414 -6.31 5.28 11.29
N PRO A 415 -5.34 5.31 10.34
CA PRO A 415 -5.43 6.19 9.18
C PRO A 415 -6.67 5.88 8.33
N PRO A 416 -7.23 6.86 7.63
CA PRO A 416 -8.42 6.66 6.81
C PRO A 416 -8.21 5.56 5.74
N HIS A 417 -9.23 4.74 5.52
CA HIS A 417 -9.25 3.76 4.43
C HIS A 417 -9.31 4.45 3.07
N LEU A 418 -10.24 5.37 2.90
CA LEU A 418 -10.39 6.18 1.70
C LEU A 418 -9.85 7.60 1.93
N SER A 419 -9.47 8.27 0.85
CA SER A 419 -9.16 9.69 0.91
C SER A 419 -10.43 10.49 1.17
N TYR A 420 -10.32 11.56 1.94
CA TYR A 420 -11.36 12.53 2.16
C TYR A 420 -10.99 13.90 1.54
N SER A 421 -12.00 14.71 1.27
CA SER A 421 -11.80 16.07 0.76
C SER A 421 -11.62 17.03 1.93
N LEU A 422 -10.54 17.80 1.93
CA LEU A 422 -10.28 18.88 2.85
C LEU A 422 -10.19 20.19 2.07
N SER A 423 -11.02 21.16 2.41
CA SER A 423 -11.06 22.47 1.81
C SER A 423 -10.74 23.54 2.85
N ILE A 424 -9.84 24.45 2.52
CA ILE A 424 -9.46 25.59 3.34
C ILE A 424 -9.72 26.86 2.51
N ARG A 425 -10.57 27.75 3.03
CA ARG A 425 -10.85 29.04 2.40
C ARG A 425 -9.89 30.09 2.94
N GLY A 426 -9.27 30.84 2.05
CA GLY A 426 -8.38 31.92 2.46
C GLY A 426 -7.47 32.39 1.35
N SER A 427 -6.63 33.35 1.69
CA SER A 427 -5.53 33.80 0.85
C SER A 427 -4.32 34.08 1.73
N LEU A 428 -3.15 33.84 1.21
CA LEU A 428 -1.90 34.23 1.85
C LEU A 428 -1.52 35.63 1.33
N PRO A 429 -1.25 36.62 2.21
CA PRO A 429 -0.93 37.98 1.79
C PRO A 429 0.24 38.01 0.79
N GLY A 430 0.01 38.64 -0.37
CA GLY A 430 1.03 38.76 -1.43
C GLY A 430 1.36 37.49 -2.20
N VAL A 431 0.62 36.38 -1.98
CA VAL A 431 0.84 35.10 -2.68
C VAL A 431 -0.25 34.88 -3.72
N PRO A 432 0.09 34.58 -4.98
CA PRO A 432 -0.88 34.19 -6.01
C PRO A 432 -1.63 32.91 -5.60
N VAL A 433 -2.88 32.78 -6.04
CA VAL A 433 -3.76 31.65 -5.71
C VAL A 433 -3.16 30.32 -6.14
N ASP A 434 -2.62 30.25 -7.35
CA ASP A 434 -2.00 29.06 -7.93
C ASP A 434 -0.69 28.66 -7.23
N LYS A 435 -0.12 29.53 -6.39
CA LYS A 435 1.06 29.26 -5.55
C LYS A 435 0.71 28.86 -4.12
N THR A 436 -0.57 28.73 -3.80
CA THR A 436 -1.04 28.34 -2.47
C THR A 436 -1.43 26.87 -2.46
N VAL A 437 -0.90 26.11 -1.51
CA VAL A 437 -1.16 24.67 -1.36
C VAL A 437 -1.67 24.33 0.04
N VAL A 438 -2.48 23.28 0.13
CA VAL A 438 -2.84 22.65 1.40
C VAL A 438 -1.65 21.77 1.85
N VAL A 439 -1.21 21.97 3.08
CA VAL A 439 -0.10 21.22 3.66
C VAL A 439 -0.52 20.55 4.97
N ARG A 440 0.05 19.36 5.23
CA ARG A 440 0.09 18.75 6.56
C ARG A 440 1.31 19.25 7.31
N VAL A 441 1.10 19.65 8.57
CA VAL A 441 2.16 20.10 9.46
C VAL A 441 2.58 18.95 10.39
N THR A 442 3.85 18.65 10.43
CA THR A 442 4.43 17.71 11.40
C THR A 442 5.41 18.45 12.29
N ARG A 443 5.13 18.52 13.59
CA ARG A 443 5.97 19.22 14.57
C ARG A 443 6.90 18.25 15.30
N LYS A 444 8.18 18.54 15.35
CA LYS A 444 9.19 17.83 16.14
C LYS A 444 10.14 18.82 16.79
N ALA A 445 10.30 18.76 18.13
CA ALA A 445 11.30 19.50 18.90
C ALA A 445 11.51 20.98 18.45
N GLY A 446 10.40 21.73 18.31
CA GLY A 446 10.46 23.15 17.94
C GLY A 446 10.58 23.46 16.44
N SER A 447 10.67 22.43 15.57
CA SER A 447 10.64 22.59 14.11
C SER A 447 9.33 22.09 13.50
N ALA A 448 8.86 22.75 12.45
CA ALA A 448 7.70 22.33 11.66
C ALA A 448 8.18 21.83 10.28
N LYS A 449 7.73 20.65 9.89
CA LYS A 449 7.89 20.11 8.55
C LYS A 449 6.54 20.14 7.84
N TYR A 450 6.54 20.63 6.60
CA TYR A 450 5.36 20.71 5.75
C TYR A 450 5.39 19.61 4.69
N SER A 451 4.24 18.99 4.45
CA SER A 451 4.03 18.02 3.36
C SER A 451 2.84 18.48 2.55
N ALA A 452 3.08 18.94 1.33
CA ALA A 452 2.03 19.47 0.48
C ALA A 452 1.19 18.37 -0.18
N TYR A 453 -0.07 18.69 -0.42
CA TYR A 453 -1.01 17.90 -1.21
C TYR A 453 -1.27 18.60 -2.55
N LYS A 454 -1.53 17.81 -3.59
CA LYS A 454 -2.04 18.36 -4.85
C LYS A 454 -3.34 19.11 -4.56
N THR A 455 -3.33 20.41 -4.80
CA THR A 455 -4.39 21.35 -4.41
C THR A 455 -5.10 21.87 -5.64
N THR A 456 -6.43 21.88 -5.62
CA THR A 456 -7.28 22.54 -6.61
C THR A 456 -7.85 23.83 -6.02
N HIS A 457 -8.05 24.83 -6.88
CA HIS A 457 -8.50 26.17 -6.50
C HIS A 457 -9.87 26.43 -7.10
N ASN A 458 -10.82 26.93 -6.28
CA ASN A 458 -12.13 27.29 -6.74
C ASN A 458 -12.53 28.69 -6.19
N THR A 459 -12.85 29.62 -7.08
CA THR A 459 -13.26 30.98 -6.74
C THR A 459 -14.72 31.11 -6.39
N SER A 460 -15.54 30.06 -6.61
CA SER A 460 -16.96 30.04 -6.26
C SER A 460 -17.36 28.70 -5.68
N PRO A 461 -17.49 28.55 -4.36
CA PRO A 461 -18.32 27.47 -3.84
C PRO A 461 -19.77 27.83 -4.09
N LYS A 462 -20.52 26.99 -4.81
CA LYS A 462 -21.98 26.96 -4.70
C LYS A 462 -22.35 26.49 -3.29
N LEU A 463 -22.30 27.39 -2.33
CA LEU A 463 -22.99 27.22 -1.05
C LEU A 463 -24.45 27.57 -1.31
N GLY A 464 -25.37 26.74 -0.80
CA GLY A 464 -26.79 27.02 -0.84
C GLY A 464 -27.08 28.43 -0.29
N GLU A 465 -28.13 29.08 -0.81
CA GLU A 465 -28.46 30.51 -0.59
C GLU A 465 -28.74 30.92 0.87
N GLY A 466 -28.50 30.06 1.88
CA GLY A 466 -28.84 30.30 3.28
C GLY A 466 -27.70 30.77 4.21
N ASP A 467 -26.44 30.53 3.88
CA ASP A 467 -25.31 30.82 4.80
C ASP A 467 -24.28 31.75 4.16
N ARG A 468 -24.55 33.07 4.15
CA ARG A 468 -23.52 34.09 3.93
C ARG A 468 -22.99 34.58 5.28
N PRO A 469 -21.78 34.16 5.72
CA PRO A 469 -21.06 34.93 6.69
C PRO A 469 -20.59 36.21 5.99
N SER A 470 -20.86 37.34 6.61
CA SER A 470 -20.38 38.66 6.24
C SER A 470 -18.85 38.69 6.24
N GLY A 471 -18.22 38.69 5.05
CA GLY A 471 -16.77 38.92 4.93
C GLY A 471 -16.10 38.17 3.75
N GLY A 472 -15.86 38.87 2.65
CA GLY A 472 -14.80 38.65 1.70
C GLY A 472 -14.87 37.36 0.87
N GLY A 473 -14.99 37.49 -0.47
CA GLY A 473 -14.83 36.39 -1.43
C GLY A 473 -13.42 35.80 -1.40
N GLY A 474 -13.19 34.78 -0.56
CA GLY A 474 -11.92 34.06 -0.49
C GLY A 474 -11.92 32.84 -1.41
N VAL A 475 -10.77 32.53 -1.98
CA VAL A 475 -10.55 31.31 -2.77
C VAL A 475 -10.62 30.10 -1.88
N CYS A 476 -11.22 29.00 -2.36
CA CYS A 476 -11.25 27.71 -1.70
C CYS A 476 -10.15 26.81 -2.27
N HIS A 477 -9.25 26.35 -1.40
CA HIS A 477 -8.14 25.46 -1.72
C HIS A 477 -8.52 24.05 -1.25
N THR A 478 -8.67 23.11 -2.16
CA THR A 478 -9.15 21.75 -1.86
C THR A 478 -8.10 20.70 -2.17
N ALA A 479 -7.87 19.80 -1.23
CA ALA A 479 -6.98 18.66 -1.35
C ALA A 479 -7.68 17.34 -1.03
N SER A 480 -7.23 16.25 -1.67
CA SER A 480 -7.59 14.89 -1.30
C SER A 480 -6.59 14.35 -0.30
N VAL A 481 -7.04 14.13 0.94
CA VAL A 481 -6.19 13.79 2.08
C VAL A 481 -6.46 12.37 2.53
N ARG A 482 -5.42 11.64 2.98
CA ARG A 482 -5.53 10.29 3.53
C ARG A 482 -4.79 10.13 4.86
N ASP A 483 -4.55 11.23 5.54
CA ASP A 483 -3.85 11.30 6.82
C ASP A 483 -4.68 12.07 7.84
N TRP A 484 -4.51 11.75 9.11
CA TRP A 484 -4.93 12.61 10.21
C TRP A 484 -3.81 13.58 10.59
N GLY A 485 -4.14 14.68 11.22
CA GLY A 485 -3.16 15.62 11.72
C GLY A 485 -3.55 17.09 11.59
N GLU A 486 -2.55 17.95 11.64
CA GLU A 486 -2.69 19.42 11.53
C GLU A 486 -2.53 19.85 10.07
N PHE A 487 -3.45 20.68 9.56
CA PHE A 487 -3.46 21.17 8.17
C PHE A 487 -3.59 22.68 8.12
N THR A 488 -2.94 23.29 7.12
CA THR A 488 -2.99 24.74 6.85
C THR A 488 -2.72 25.02 5.38
N LEU A 489 -2.74 26.31 5.01
CA LEU A 489 -2.25 26.80 3.72
C LEU A 489 -0.76 27.17 3.82
N ALA A 490 -0.02 26.92 2.76
CA ALA A 490 1.37 27.38 2.61
C ALA A 490 1.61 27.90 1.20
N ALA A 491 2.59 28.80 1.05
CA ALA A 491 3.03 29.33 -0.24
C ALA A 491 4.16 28.49 -0.82
N ASP A 492 4.07 28.16 -2.10
CA ASP A 492 5.18 27.64 -2.89
C ASP A 492 5.44 28.53 -4.08
N THR A 493 6.37 29.45 -3.91
CA THR A 493 6.82 30.41 -4.92
C THR A 493 8.25 30.11 -5.39
N THR A 494 8.85 29.04 -4.90
CA THR A 494 10.24 28.70 -5.18
C THR A 494 10.32 27.70 -6.34
N ALA A 495 11.05 28.05 -7.40
CA ALA A 495 11.22 27.13 -8.52
C ALA A 495 12.09 25.91 -8.16
N PRO A 496 11.82 24.74 -8.78
CA PRO A 496 12.59 23.51 -8.53
C PRO A 496 14.09 23.67 -8.80
N THR A 497 14.88 22.86 -8.15
CA THR A 497 16.34 22.81 -8.36
C THR A 497 16.73 21.81 -9.45
N VAL A 498 17.79 22.13 -10.23
CA VAL A 498 18.38 21.26 -11.25
C VAL A 498 19.90 21.30 -11.09
N GLN A 499 20.52 20.15 -10.75
CA GLN A 499 21.96 20.07 -10.46
C GLN A 499 22.61 18.91 -11.23
N PRO A 500 23.67 19.15 -12.06
CA PRO A 500 24.44 18.08 -12.67
C PRO A 500 25.22 17.32 -11.59
N VAL A 501 25.30 15.97 -11.72
CA VAL A 501 25.96 15.12 -10.71
C VAL A 501 27.30 14.59 -11.20
N ASN A 502 27.38 14.12 -12.45
CA ASN A 502 28.58 13.44 -12.97
C ASN A 502 29.17 14.08 -14.23
N PHE A 503 28.79 15.31 -14.53
CA PHE A 503 29.35 16.11 -15.61
C PHE A 503 29.43 17.59 -15.21
N SER A 504 30.25 18.37 -15.92
CA SER A 504 30.39 19.81 -15.71
C SER A 504 30.45 20.51 -17.06
N GLU A 505 29.98 21.75 -17.13
CA GLU A 505 30.06 22.58 -18.32
C GLU A 505 31.52 22.79 -18.76
N GLY A 506 31.76 22.78 -20.06
CA GLY A 506 33.08 23.05 -20.65
C GLY A 506 34.10 21.92 -20.46
N LYS A 507 33.73 20.81 -19.82
CA LYS A 507 34.63 19.65 -19.68
C LYS A 507 34.17 18.48 -20.56
N PRO A 508 35.13 17.72 -21.16
CA PRO A 508 34.78 16.51 -21.91
C PRO A 508 33.99 15.51 -21.08
N LEU A 509 32.95 14.95 -21.69
CA LEU A 509 32.13 13.92 -21.05
C LEU A 509 32.92 12.61 -20.89
N LYS A 510 33.01 12.12 -19.66
CA LYS A 510 33.62 10.82 -19.33
C LYS A 510 32.60 9.69 -19.24
N ALA A 511 31.32 10.01 -19.01
CA ALA A 511 30.24 9.06 -18.78
C ALA A 511 29.28 9.01 -19.98
N THR A 512 28.77 7.82 -20.28
CA THR A 512 27.72 7.59 -21.29
C THR A 512 26.32 7.80 -20.76
N THR A 513 26.16 7.84 -19.43
CA THR A 513 24.89 8.16 -18.76
C THR A 513 25.05 9.44 -17.97
N LEU A 514 24.33 10.48 -18.32
CA LEU A 514 24.28 11.73 -17.55
C LEU A 514 23.39 11.53 -16.33
N LYS A 515 23.79 12.14 -15.21
CA LYS A 515 23.02 12.16 -13.95
C LYS A 515 22.72 13.61 -13.58
N VAL A 516 21.44 13.91 -13.35
CA VAL A 516 20.97 15.23 -12.93
C VAL A 516 20.08 15.05 -11.71
N LYS A 517 20.45 15.68 -10.61
CA LYS A 517 19.60 15.73 -9.42
C LYS A 517 18.56 16.83 -9.59
N ILE A 518 17.29 16.52 -9.36
CA ILE A 518 16.18 17.47 -9.38
C ILE A 518 15.45 17.42 -8.04
N GLY A 519 14.85 18.53 -7.62
CA GLY A 519 14.11 18.56 -6.36
C GLY A 519 13.34 19.84 -6.21
N ASP A 520 12.38 19.81 -5.31
CA ASP A 520 11.56 20.94 -4.95
C ASP A 520 11.45 21.06 -3.43
N ASN A 521 11.11 22.26 -2.95
CA ASN A 521 11.08 22.55 -1.52
C ASN A 521 9.74 22.21 -0.85
N LEU A 522 8.61 22.23 -1.60
CA LEU A 522 7.28 22.06 -0.99
C LEU A 522 6.28 21.28 -1.84
N ALA A 523 5.86 21.79 -3.01
CA ALA A 523 4.82 21.17 -3.83
C ALA A 523 5.30 19.93 -4.59
N GLY A 524 6.61 19.69 -4.59
CA GLY A 524 7.25 18.57 -5.26
C GLY A 524 7.37 18.74 -6.77
N VAL A 525 8.19 17.90 -7.40
CA VAL A 525 8.35 17.89 -8.86
C VAL A 525 7.12 17.24 -9.50
N GLU A 526 6.39 18.00 -10.33
CA GLU A 526 5.22 17.52 -11.09
C GLU A 526 5.64 16.99 -12.48
N THR A 527 6.47 17.75 -13.21
CA THR A 527 6.94 17.34 -14.54
C THR A 527 8.41 17.67 -14.76
N TYR A 528 9.05 16.88 -15.61
CA TYR A 528 10.40 17.17 -16.10
C TYR A 528 10.57 16.69 -17.54
N ASN A 529 11.37 17.40 -18.31
CA ASN A 529 11.71 17.06 -19.68
C ASN A 529 13.18 17.34 -19.96
N CYS A 530 13.82 16.43 -20.68
CA CYS A 530 15.20 16.56 -21.14
C CYS A 530 15.26 16.60 -22.67
N TYR A 531 16.16 17.43 -23.21
CA TYR A 531 16.39 17.55 -24.63
C TYR A 531 17.89 17.53 -24.92
N LEU A 532 18.28 16.79 -25.95
CA LEU A 532 19.64 16.73 -26.44
C LEU A 532 19.65 17.25 -27.89
N ASN A 533 20.40 18.32 -28.16
CA ASN A 533 20.45 18.97 -29.46
C ASN A 533 19.07 19.31 -30.05
N GLY A 534 18.16 19.80 -29.19
CA GLY A 534 16.81 20.17 -29.55
C GLY A 534 15.78 19.02 -29.57
N SER A 535 16.23 17.76 -29.57
CA SER A 535 15.33 16.59 -29.56
C SER A 535 15.09 16.07 -28.15
N TRP A 536 13.84 15.69 -27.87
CA TRP A 536 13.50 15.06 -26.60
C TRP A 536 14.30 13.77 -26.39
N ILE A 537 14.81 13.56 -25.18
CA ILE A 537 15.56 12.37 -24.80
C ILE A 537 14.97 11.78 -23.50
N LEU A 538 14.80 10.46 -23.45
CA LEU A 538 14.33 9.77 -22.25
C LEU A 538 15.27 10.02 -21.08
N ALA A 539 14.71 10.52 -19.99
CA ALA A 539 15.35 10.65 -18.69
C ALA A 539 14.60 9.77 -17.69
N GLU A 540 15.21 8.69 -17.25
CA GLU A 540 14.64 7.81 -16.22
C GLU A 540 14.79 8.46 -14.87
N PHE A 541 13.69 8.56 -14.10
CA PHE A 541 13.72 9.21 -12.78
C PHE A 541 13.73 8.16 -11.66
N ASP A 542 14.75 8.20 -10.84
CA ASP A 542 14.77 7.49 -9.57
C ASP A 542 14.27 8.40 -8.45
N GLY A 543 13.04 8.17 -8.00
CA GLY A 543 12.42 8.96 -6.93
C GLY A 543 13.11 8.85 -5.57
N LYS A 544 13.84 7.76 -5.30
CA LYS A 544 14.57 7.55 -4.03
C LYS A 544 15.77 8.47 -3.89
N THR A 545 16.47 8.72 -4.99
CA THR A 545 17.66 9.59 -5.04
C THR A 545 17.38 10.96 -5.65
N ALA A 546 16.14 11.17 -6.11
CA ALA A 546 15.71 12.36 -6.82
C ALA A 546 16.61 12.66 -8.04
N THR A 547 17.01 11.61 -8.77
CA THR A 547 18.01 11.70 -9.85
C THR A 547 17.44 11.22 -11.18
N LEU A 548 17.66 12.02 -12.22
CA LEU A 548 17.44 11.66 -13.61
C LEU A 548 18.66 10.94 -14.17
N PHE A 549 18.43 9.84 -14.89
CA PHE A 549 19.44 9.08 -15.62
C PHE A 549 19.15 9.17 -17.11
N ILE A 550 20.09 9.71 -17.90
CA ILE A 550 19.94 9.96 -19.33
C ILE A 550 21.02 9.20 -20.10
N ASP A 551 20.62 8.16 -20.85
CA ASP A 551 21.54 7.41 -21.71
C ASP A 551 21.83 8.17 -22.98
N THR A 552 23.09 8.56 -23.17
CA THR A 552 23.58 9.33 -24.33
C THR A 552 24.35 8.49 -25.35
N ARG A 553 24.43 7.15 -25.18
CA ARG A 553 25.14 6.26 -26.12
C ARG A 553 24.60 6.40 -27.54
N GLY A 554 25.48 6.70 -28.48
CA GLY A 554 25.13 6.91 -29.91
C GLY A 554 24.28 8.13 -30.21
N LYS A 555 24.07 9.05 -29.24
CA LYS A 555 23.22 10.25 -29.41
C LYS A 555 23.99 11.56 -29.39
N LEU A 556 25.23 11.54 -28.91
CA LEU A 556 26.10 12.72 -28.91
C LEU A 556 26.79 12.88 -30.28
N ARG A 557 26.83 14.13 -30.77
CA ARG A 557 27.63 14.54 -31.92
C ARG A 557 29.08 14.75 -31.49
N THR A 558 30.03 14.63 -32.42
CA THR A 558 31.40 15.07 -32.20
C THR A 558 31.42 16.58 -31.96
N GLY A 559 32.16 17.02 -30.94
CA GLY A 559 32.25 18.43 -30.56
C GLY A 559 31.14 18.87 -29.61
N HIS A 560 30.53 20.01 -29.87
CA HIS A 560 29.55 20.64 -28.99
C HIS A 560 28.17 19.99 -29.08
N ASN A 561 27.55 19.75 -27.90
CA ASN A 561 26.18 19.29 -27.74
C ASN A 561 25.46 20.16 -26.72
N GLU A 562 24.23 20.56 -27.02
CA GLU A 562 23.34 21.24 -26.08
C GLU A 562 22.51 20.20 -25.32
N PHE A 563 22.57 20.21 -24.00
CA PHE A 563 21.68 19.40 -23.14
C PHE A 563 20.83 20.33 -22.29
N ARG A 564 19.50 20.25 -22.44
CA ARG A 564 18.52 21.08 -21.73
C ARG A 564 17.65 20.24 -20.81
N VAL A 565 17.48 20.72 -19.59
CA VAL A 565 16.60 20.14 -18.58
C VAL A 565 15.59 21.19 -18.15
N LYS A 566 14.30 20.87 -18.23
CA LYS A 566 13.20 21.70 -17.76
C LYS A 566 12.45 20.94 -16.68
N VAL A 567 12.24 21.54 -15.51
CA VAL A 567 11.53 20.94 -14.37
C VAL A 567 10.46 21.91 -13.89
N THR A 568 9.25 21.41 -13.65
CA THR A 568 8.12 22.19 -13.14
C THR A 568 7.58 21.51 -11.87
N ASP A 569 7.30 22.27 -10.82
CA ASP A 569 6.68 21.79 -9.58
C ASP A 569 5.15 21.72 -9.64
N GLY A 570 4.52 21.29 -8.55
CA GLY A 570 3.07 21.13 -8.43
C GLY A 570 2.28 22.46 -8.44
N THR A 571 2.94 23.61 -8.30
CA THR A 571 2.36 24.96 -8.40
C THR A 571 2.74 25.70 -9.66
N GLY A 572 3.44 25.03 -10.61
CA GLY A 572 3.80 25.58 -11.90
C GLY A 572 5.05 26.48 -11.89
N ASN A 573 5.82 26.56 -10.79
CA ASN A 573 7.13 27.20 -10.86
C ASN A 573 8.06 26.33 -11.70
N THR A 574 8.88 26.97 -12.55
CA THR A 574 9.67 26.24 -13.54
C THR A 574 11.13 26.67 -13.50
N THR A 575 12.03 25.70 -13.51
CA THR A 575 13.46 25.88 -13.74
C THR A 575 13.85 25.25 -15.07
N GLN A 576 14.57 25.99 -15.91
CA GLN A 576 15.21 25.47 -17.11
C GLN A 576 16.72 25.71 -17.03
N ARG A 577 17.50 24.65 -17.22
CA ARG A 577 18.96 24.74 -17.33
C ARG A 577 19.43 24.16 -18.66
N ILE A 578 20.39 24.86 -19.28
CA ILE A 578 21.03 24.45 -20.52
C ILE A 578 22.51 24.21 -20.20
N PHE A 579 23.03 23.07 -20.59
CA PHE A 579 24.42 22.65 -20.38
C PHE A 579 25.10 22.47 -21.75
N SER A 580 26.28 23.05 -21.88
CA SER A 580 27.17 22.79 -23.01
C SER A 580 28.01 21.55 -22.72
N LEU A 581 27.83 20.49 -23.51
CA LEU A 581 28.57 19.23 -23.39
C LEU A 581 29.53 19.09 -24.56
N SER A 582 30.77 18.64 -24.29
CA SER A 582 31.73 18.30 -25.35
C SER A 582 32.04 16.81 -25.35
N ARG A 583 32.25 16.21 -26.52
CA ARG A 583 32.65 14.81 -26.68
C ARG A 583 33.93 14.73 -27.48
#